data_16ef81dd057dd1609d83295be05b06ca
#
_entry.id   16ef81dd057dd1609d83295be05b06ca
#
_cell.length_a   1.000
_cell.length_b   1.000
_cell.length_c   1.000
_cell.angle_alpha   90.00
_cell.angle_beta   90.00
_cell.angle_gamma   90.00
#
_symmetry.space_group_name_H-M   'P 1'
#
loop_
_entity.id
_entity.type
_entity.pdbx_description
1 polymer ?
#
loop_
_entity_poly.entity_id
_entity_poly.type
_entity_poly.pdbx_seq_one_letter_code
_entity_poly.pdbx_strand_id
1 'polypeptide(L)'
;MRELILNEEIHPRVIGELVPSARRFLWIVTADIKDMHVARGRRSVPFLQVLAELVEAGVAVRLIHAKEPGPRFRADFDRYPVLVESDLFERVLCPRVHTKAVIADGKRAFVGSPNLTGAGMGAKHADKRNFEAGFLTDEAADLVKLVEWVDALFIGDHCTRCRLRDRCPDPLDGE
;
A
#
# COMPACT_ATOMS: atom_id res chain seq x y z
N MET A 1 7.90 10.68 -16.57
CA MET A 1 6.64 11.50 -16.68
C MET A 1 5.95 11.54 -15.33
N ARG A 2 5.44 12.73 -14.94
CA ARG A 2 4.60 12.90 -13.75
C ARG A 2 3.19 13.26 -14.18
N GLU A 3 2.20 12.55 -13.68
CA GLU A 3 0.79 12.74 -14.01
C GLU A 3 0.00 13.00 -12.72
N LEU A 4 -0.65 14.15 -12.61
CA LEU A 4 -1.57 14.45 -11.51
C LEU A 4 -2.88 13.73 -11.76
N ILE A 5 -3.34 12.97 -10.77
CA ILE A 5 -4.65 12.32 -10.77
C ILE A 5 -5.46 12.72 -9.55
N LEU A 6 -6.77 12.85 -9.70
CA LEU A 6 -7.67 13.40 -8.69
C LEU A 6 -8.85 12.46 -8.43
N ASN A 7 -9.28 12.40 -7.18
CA ASN A 7 -10.56 11.82 -6.76
C ASN A 7 -10.85 10.43 -7.36
N GLU A 8 -11.85 10.32 -8.26
CA GLU A 8 -12.29 9.07 -8.88
C GLU A 8 -11.28 8.44 -9.84
N GLU A 9 -10.32 9.20 -10.34
CA GLU A 9 -9.26 8.67 -11.20
C GLU A 9 -8.28 7.79 -10.42
N ILE A 10 -8.17 8.00 -9.10
CA ILE A 10 -7.15 7.33 -8.26
C ILE A 10 -7.41 5.83 -8.20
N HIS A 11 -8.65 5.41 -7.93
CA HIS A 11 -8.96 3.98 -7.80
C HIS A 11 -8.66 3.17 -9.07
N PRO A 12 -9.19 3.51 -10.27
CA PRO A 12 -8.88 2.74 -11.47
C PRO A 12 -7.39 2.77 -11.83
N ARG A 13 -6.72 3.92 -11.67
CA ARG A 13 -5.33 4.10 -12.08
C ARG A 13 -4.34 3.45 -11.11
N VAL A 14 -4.59 3.53 -9.79
CA VAL A 14 -3.68 2.98 -8.78
C VAL A 14 -4.05 1.53 -8.46
N ILE A 15 -5.30 1.28 -8.09
CA ILE A 15 -5.73 -0.04 -7.64
C ILE A 15 -6.06 -0.97 -8.82
N GLY A 16 -6.62 -0.41 -9.91
CA GLY A 16 -6.99 -1.17 -11.09
C GLY A 16 -5.85 -1.43 -12.08
N GLU A 17 -4.89 -0.51 -12.20
CA GLU A 17 -3.80 -0.62 -13.18
C GLU A 17 -2.42 -0.80 -12.53
N LEU A 18 -2.00 0.12 -11.62
CA LEU A 18 -0.65 0.11 -11.07
C LEU A 18 -0.40 -1.14 -10.21
N VAL A 19 -1.28 -1.45 -9.25
CA VAL A 19 -1.11 -2.62 -8.37
C VAL A 19 -0.98 -3.92 -9.16
N PRO A 20 -1.91 -4.29 -10.08
CA PRO A 20 -1.81 -5.54 -10.82
C PRO A 20 -0.71 -5.54 -11.90
N SER A 21 -0.03 -4.43 -12.14
CA SER A 21 1.11 -4.37 -13.06
C SER A 21 2.41 -4.91 -12.47
N ALA A 22 2.50 -5.05 -11.14
CA ALA A 22 3.69 -5.59 -10.47
C ALA A 22 4.00 -7.03 -10.93
N ARG A 23 5.30 -7.30 -11.16
CA ARG A 23 5.81 -8.60 -11.60
C ARG A 23 6.91 -9.16 -10.71
N ARG A 24 7.60 -8.29 -9.99
CA ARG A 24 8.70 -8.64 -9.09
C ARG A 24 8.40 -8.25 -7.66
N PHE A 25 8.02 -6.99 -7.44
CA PHE A 25 7.66 -6.52 -6.13
C PHE A 25 6.59 -5.41 -6.17
N LEU A 26 5.80 -5.36 -5.13
CA LEU A 26 4.80 -4.32 -4.86
C LEU A 26 5.01 -3.79 -3.45
N TRP A 27 5.37 -2.52 -3.30
CA TRP A 27 5.50 -1.88 -2.00
C TRP A 27 4.36 -0.89 -1.78
N ILE A 28 3.72 -0.98 -0.64
CA ILE A 28 2.56 -0.17 -0.26
C ILE A 28 2.84 0.51 1.07
N VAL A 29 2.67 1.82 1.11
CA VAL A 29 2.75 2.62 2.32
C VAL A 29 1.43 3.37 2.51
N THR A 30 0.83 3.30 3.70
CA THR A 30 -0.43 3.98 4.01
C THR A 30 -0.57 4.23 5.51
N ALA A 31 -1.25 5.29 5.91
CA ALA A 31 -1.55 5.49 7.34
C ALA A 31 -2.72 4.64 7.82
N ASP A 32 -3.69 4.35 6.95
CA ASP A 32 -4.86 3.53 7.28
C ASP A 32 -5.16 2.59 6.10
N ILE A 33 -5.52 1.35 6.41
CA ILE A 33 -5.90 0.35 5.43
C ILE A 33 -7.25 -0.26 5.82
N LYS A 34 -8.14 -0.37 4.84
CA LYS A 34 -9.42 -1.08 4.95
C LYS A 34 -9.64 -1.87 3.69
N ASP A 35 -10.30 -3.00 3.81
CA ASP A 35 -10.67 -3.74 2.63
C ASP A 35 -11.54 -2.89 1.69
N MET A 36 -11.25 -2.99 0.41
CA MET A 36 -11.97 -2.35 -0.68
C MET A 36 -12.09 -3.34 -1.84
N HIS A 37 -12.93 -3.02 -2.80
CA HIS A 37 -13.14 -3.87 -3.97
C HIS A 37 -12.47 -3.27 -5.20
N VAL A 38 -11.92 -4.14 -6.03
CA VAL A 38 -11.24 -3.83 -7.28
C VAL A 38 -12.13 -4.29 -8.44
N ALA A 39 -12.43 -3.40 -9.36
CA ALA A 39 -13.22 -3.76 -10.55
C ALA A 39 -12.40 -4.65 -11.49
N ARG A 40 -12.99 -5.78 -11.93
CA ARG A 40 -12.44 -6.70 -12.93
C ARG A 40 -13.53 -7.01 -13.97
N GLY A 41 -13.61 -6.17 -14.99
CA GLY A 41 -14.68 -6.23 -15.98
C GLY A 41 -16.05 -6.01 -15.33
N ARG A 42 -16.95 -7.02 -15.42
CA ARG A 42 -18.30 -6.97 -14.81
C ARG A 42 -18.35 -7.43 -13.35
N ARG A 43 -17.23 -7.85 -12.77
CA ARG A 43 -17.14 -8.31 -11.38
C ARG A 43 -16.30 -7.35 -10.56
N SER A 44 -16.43 -7.42 -9.25
CA SER A 44 -15.49 -6.80 -8.34
C SER A 44 -14.96 -7.85 -7.36
N VAL A 45 -13.69 -7.76 -7.04
CA VAL A 45 -13.02 -8.67 -6.10
C VAL A 45 -12.44 -7.87 -4.94
N PRO A 46 -12.30 -8.47 -3.74
CA PRO A 46 -11.61 -7.83 -2.63
C PRO A 46 -10.17 -7.46 -3.00
N PHE A 47 -9.67 -6.34 -2.51
CA PHE A 47 -8.28 -5.93 -2.72
C PHE A 47 -7.28 -6.94 -2.15
N LEU A 48 -7.60 -7.54 -0.99
CA LEU A 48 -6.79 -8.61 -0.39
C LEU A 48 -6.66 -9.83 -1.32
N GLN A 49 -7.70 -10.17 -2.08
CA GLN A 49 -7.60 -11.21 -3.11
C GLN A 49 -6.58 -10.84 -4.19
N VAL A 50 -6.53 -9.56 -4.62
CA VAL A 50 -5.54 -9.11 -5.59
C VAL A 50 -4.12 -9.25 -5.06
N LEU A 51 -3.90 -8.91 -3.80
CA LEU A 51 -2.59 -9.11 -3.14
C LEU A 51 -2.24 -10.61 -3.04
N ALA A 52 -3.18 -11.45 -2.65
CA ALA A 52 -2.98 -12.90 -2.59
C ALA A 52 -2.57 -13.48 -3.95
N GLU A 53 -3.28 -13.12 -5.02
CA GLU A 53 -2.96 -13.55 -6.38
C GLU A 53 -1.57 -13.08 -6.85
N LEU A 54 -1.13 -11.87 -6.45
CA LEU A 54 0.22 -11.38 -6.73
C LEU A 54 1.28 -12.21 -6.01
N VAL A 55 1.06 -12.51 -4.72
CA VAL A 55 1.98 -13.35 -3.93
C VAL A 55 2.04 -14.77 -4.50
N GLU A 56 0.91 -15.38 -4.86
CA GLU A 56 0.84 -16.68 -5.54
C GLU A 56 1.58 -16.68 -6.88
N ALA A 57 1.61 -15.54 -7.58
CA ALA A 57 2.37 -15.34 -8.80
C ALA A 57 3.86 -15.06 -8.58
N GLY A 58 4.35 -15.09 -7.34
CA GLY A 58 5.76 -14.87 -6.99
C GLY A 58 6.16 -13.40 -6.82
N VAL A 59 5.21 -12.47 -6.69
CA VAL A 59 5.48 -11.06 -6.45
C VAL A 59 5.71 -10.84 -4.95
N ALA A 60 6.85 -10.25 -4.57
CA ALA A 60 7.13 -9.86 -3.20
C ALA A 60 6.32 -8.61 -2.83
N VAL A 61 5.50 -8.69 -1.80
CA VAL A 61 4.64 -7.59 -1.33
C VAL A 61 5.10 -7.09 0.02
N ARG A 62 5.41 -5.80 0.15
CA ARG A 62 5.68 -5.11 1.41
C ARG A 62 4.57 -4.12 1.71
N LEU A 63 4.02 -4.19 2.92
CA LEU A 63 2.99 -3.29 3.42
C LEU A 63 3.46 -2.59 4.69
N ILE A 64 3.63 -1.25 4.62
CA ILE A 64 3.88 -0.43 5.80
C ILE A 64 2.61 0.36 6.12
N HIS A 65 2.11 0.25 7.34
CA HIS A 65 0.93 0.98 7.77
C HIS A 65 1.06 1.53 9.19
N ALA A 66 0.27 2.60 9.51
CA ALA A 66 0.44 3.31 10.77
C ALA A 66 -0.40 2.76 11.92
N LYS A 67 -1.50 2.08 11.60
CA LYS A 67 -2.46 1.59 12.59
C LYS A 67 -2.72 0.11 12.39
N GLU A 68 -2.94 -0.60 13.48
CA GLU A 68 -3.50 -1.95 13.40
C GLU A 68 -4.88 -1.89 12.73
N PRO A 69 -5.12 -2.66 11.67
CA PRO A 69 -6.41 -2.69 11.01
C PRO A 69 -7.52 -3.21 11.92
N GLY A 70 -8.74 -2.73 11.68
CA GLY A 70 -9.89 -3.14 12.47
C GLY A 70 -10.22 -4.64 12.33
N PRO A 71 -11.03 -5.19 13.26
CA PRO A 71 -11.35 -6.65 13.32
C PRO A 71 -11.88 -7.20 11.99
N ARG A 72 -12.68 -6.40 11.27
CA ARG A 72 -13.22 -6.81 9.98
C ARG A 72 -12.13 -7.05 8.95
N PHE A 73 -11.18 -6.12 8.83
CA PHE A 73 -10.05 -6.28 7.90
C PHE A 73 -9.23 -7.53 8.27
N ARG A 74 -8.98 -7.77 9.56
CA ARG A 74 -8.24 -8.95 10.00
C ARG A 74 -8.97 -10.24 9.63
N ALA A 75 -10.28 -10.32 9.90
CA ALA A 75 -11.08 -11.47 9.51
C ALA A 75 -11.09 -11.72 8.00
N ASP A 76 -11.07 -10.64 7.19
CA ASP A 76 -10.97 -10.76 5.74
C ASP A 76 -9.56 -11.16 5.30
N PHE A 77 -8.50 -10.68 5.98
CA PHE A 77 -7.10 -11.03 5.73
C PHE A 77 -6.83 -12.52 5.99
N ASP A 78 -7.35 -13.05 7.09
CA ASP A 78 -7.19 -14.46 7.49
C ASP A 78 -7.85 -15.45 6.50
N ARG A 79 -8.67 -14.95 5.57
CA ARG A 79 -9.23 -15.78 4.48
C ARG A 79 -8.23 -16.09 3.36
N TYR A 80 -7.07 -15.45 3.38
CA TYR A 80 -6.01 -15.64 2.39
C TYR A 80 -4.75 -16.21 3.05
N PRO A 81 -4.66 -17.55 3.24
CA PRO A 81 -3.52 -18.16 3.92
C PRO A 81 -2.18 -17.76 3.34
N VAL A 82 -2.10 -17.57 2.02
CA VAL A 82 -0.87 -17.13 1.34
C VAL A 82 -0.35 -15.77 1.83
N LEU A 83 -1.22 -14.87 2.28
CA LEU A 83 -0.82 -13.60 2.87
C LEU A 83 -0.33 -13.73 4.33
N VAL A 84 -0.67 -14.85 4.98
CA VAL A 84 -0.30 -15.11 6.38
C VAL A 84 0.98 -15.94 6.45
N GLU A 85 1.16 -16.89 5.52
CA GLU A 85 2.18 -17.94 5.59
C GLU A 85 3.37 -17.72 4.66
N SER A 86 3.22 -16.88 3.61
CA SER A 86 4.27 -16.69 2.60
C SER A 86 5.31 -15.66 3.03
N ASP A 87 6.59 -16.01 2.89
CA ASP A 87 7.71 -15.07 3.05
C ASP A 87 7.73 -13.96 1.99
N LEU A 88 6.88 -14.06 0.96
CA LEU A 88 6.73 -13.02 -0.05
C LEU A 88 5.76 -11.90 0.37
N PHE A 89 5.04 -12.05 1.48
CA PHE A 89 4.21 -10.99 2.04
C PHE A 89 4.75 -10.55 3.41
N GLU A 90 5.26 -9.34 3.47
CA GLU A 90 5.83 -8.76 4.68
C GLU A 90 5.04 -7.51 5.09
N ARG A 91 4.78 -7.38 6.38
CA ARG A 91 4.02 -6.26 6.94
C ARG A 91 4.76 -5.64 8.12
N VAL A 92 4.89 -4.31 8.10
CA VAL A 92 5.47 -3.51 9.18
C VAL A 92 4.47 -2.48 9.66
N LEU A 93 4.31 -2.36 10.97
CA LEU A 93 3.47 -1.36 11.59
C LEU A 93 4.32 -0.21 12.15
N CYS A 94 4.26 0.96 11.51
CA CYS A 94 4.98 2.16 11.92
C CYS A 94 4.02 3.32 12.22
N PRO A 95 3.75 3.65 13.51
CA PRO A 95 2.79 4.69 13.89
C PRO A 95 3.12 6.10 13.38
N ARG A 96 4.35 6.33 12.91
CA ARG A 96 4.78 7.61 12.34
C ARG A 96 4.49 7.75 10.85
N VAL A 97 4.10 6.67 10.17
CA VAL A 97 3.81 6.72 8.74
C VAL A 97 2.53 7.51 8.49
N HIS A 98 2.64 8.55 7.66
CA HIS A 98 1.51 9.33 7.18
C HIS A 98 1.49 9.45 5.65
N THR A 99 2.55 9.10 4.98
CA THR A 99 2.65 9.02 3.51
C THR A 99 1.76 7.91 2.96
N LYS A 100 1.25 8.10 1.76
CA LYS A 100 0.54 7.10 0.99
C LYS A 100 1.25 6.96 -0.34
N ALA A 101 1.80 5.78 -0.55
CA ALA A 101 2.55 5.46 -1.77
C ALA A 101 2.31 4.00 -2.19
N VAL A 102 2.35 3.77 -3.48
CA VAL A 102 2.34 2.45 -4.10
C VAL A 102 3.46 2.41 -5.13
N ILE A 103 4.36 1.44 -5.03
CA ILE A 103 5.51 1.29 -5.93
C ILE A 103 5.44 -0.10 -6.55
N ALA A 104 5.39 -0.16 -7.87
CA ALA A 104 5.43 -1.40 -8.63
C ALA A 104 6.78 -1.55 -9.34
N ASP A 105 7.54 -2.59 -9.00
CA ASP A 105 8.82 -3.00 -9.61
C ASP A 105 9.92 -1.93 -9.63
N GLY A 106 9.75 -0.81 -8.90
CA GLY A 106 10.62 0.36 -9.02
C GLY A 106 10.54 1.05 -10.40
N LYS A 107 9.49 0.78 -11.18
CA LYS A 107 9.30 1.31 -12.53
C LYS A 107 8.18 2.35 -12.60
N ARG A 108 7.17 2.22 -11.75
CA ARG A 108 6.07 3.18 -11.61
C ARG A 108 5.69 3.30 -10.15
N ALA A 109 5.31 4.50 -9.75
CA ALA A 109 4.82 4.74 -8.40
C ALA A 109 3.65 5.71 -8.40
N PHE A 110 2.84 5.61 -7.35
CA PHE A 110 1.87 6.61 -6.95
C PHE A 110 2.28 7.18 -5.60
N VAL A 111 2.16 8.49 -5.44
CA VAL A 111 2.30 9.19 -4.15
C VAL A 111 1.18 10.22 -4.04
N GLY A 112 0.46 10.22 -2.91
CA GLY A 112 -0.65 11.16 -2.76
C GLY A 112 -1.22 11.23 -1.35
N SER A 113 -2.39 11.84 -1.27
CA SER A 113 -3.12 12.02 -0.02
C SER A 113 -3.98 10.81 0.40
N PRO A 114 -4.51 9.95 -0.51
CA PRO A 114 -5.52 8.96 -0.17
C PRO A 114 -4.97 7.78 0.62
N ASN A 115 -5.55 7.50 1.78
CA ASN A 115 -5.32 6.23 2.45
C ASN A 115 -5.88 5.06 1.63
N LEU A 116 -5.34 3.86 1.87
CA LEU A 116 -5.75 2.62 1.22
C LEU A 116 -7.11 2.15 1.75
N THR A 117 -8.13 2.95 1.50
CA THR A 117 -9.52 2.74 1.91
C THR A 117 -10.47 3.05 0.75
N GLY A 118 -11.67 2.47 0.76
CA GLY A 118 -12.62 2.71 -0.30
C GLY A 118 -13.04 4.19 -0.45
N ALA A 119 -13.06 4.98 0.63
CA ALA A 119 -13.34 6.40 0.57
C ALA A 119 -12.14 7.20 0.06
N GLY A 120 -10.93 6.90 0.55
CA GLY A 120 -9.69 7.55 0.15
C GLY A 120 -9.33 7.29 -1.31
N MET A 121 -9.37 6.03 -1.74
CA MET A 121 -9.03 5.67 -3.12
C MET A 121 -10.12 6.02 -4.15
N GLY A 122 -11.26 6.59 -3.74
CA GLY A 122 -12.32 6.98 -4.67
C GLY A 122 -13.24 5.84 -5.14
N ALA A 123 -13.16 4.66 -4.50
CA ALA A 123 -13.98 3.49 -4.84
C ALA A 123 -15.45 3.61 -4.42
N LYS A 124 -15.77 4.54 -3.52
CA LYS A 124 -17.15 4.77 -3.06
C LYS A 124 -17.92 5.72 -3.98
N HIS A 125 -19.23 5.75 -3.81
CA HIS A 125 -20.09 6.72 -4.49
C HIS A 125 -19.65 8.16 -4.21
N ALA A 126 -19.95 9.09 -5.13
CA ALA A 126 -19.45 10.46 -5.13
C ALA A 126 -19.71 11.23 -3.81
N ASP A 127 -20.85 11.01 -3.18
CA ASP A 127 -21.23 11.61 -1.89
C ASP A 127 -20.51 11.03 -0.65
N LYS A 128 -19.76 9.92 -0.83
CA LYS A 128 -19.06 9.18 0.23
C LYS A 128 -17.55 9.07 -0.01
N ARG A 129 -17.05 9.71 -1.05
CA ARG A 129 -15.61 9.81 -1.35
C ARG A 129 -14.98 10.98 -0.64
N ASN A 130 -13.70 10.86 -0.30
CA ASN A 130 -12.89 12.03 0.06
C ASN A 130 -12.51 12.80 -1.21
N PHE A 131 -12.13 14.07 -1.04
CA PHE A 131 -11.39 14.81 -2.06
C PHE A 131 -9.90 14.54 -1.89
N GLU A 132 -9.31 13.89 -2.87
CA GLU A 132 -7.94 13.40 -2.81
C GLU A 132 -7.18 13.74 -4.09
N ALA A 133 -5.85 13.85 -3.95
CA ALA A 133 -4.95 14.13 -5.07
C ALA A 133 -3.67 13.31 -4.95
N GLY A 134 -3.03 13.02 -6.06
CA GLY A 134 -1.73 12.37 -6.08
C GLY A 134 -1.10 12.37 -7.45
N PHE A 135 0.15 11.95 -7.48
CA PHE A 135 0.92 11.82 -8.71
C PHE A 135 1.25 10.38 -9.00
N LEU A 136 1.02 9.96 -10.24
CA LEU A 136 1.69 8.81 -10.84
C LEU A 136 3.01 9.28 -11.45
N THR A 137 4.07 8.52 -11.25
CA THR A 137 5.39 8.82 -11.79
C THR A 137 6.10 7.57 -12.30
N ASP A 138 6.85 7.72 -13.38
CA ASP A 138 7.86 6.80 -13.88
C ASP A 138 9.24 7.50 -13.99
N GLU A 139 9.40 8.68 -13.37
CA GLU A 139 10.65 9.41 -13.31
C GLU A 139 11.67 8.67 -12.45
N ALA A 140 12.80 8.28 -13.04
CA ALA A 140 13.83 7.50 -12.36
C ALA A 140 14.31 8.15 -11.05
N ALA A 141 14.49 9.47 -11.03
CA ALA A 141 14.93 10.20 -9.84
C ALA A 141 13.90 10.16 -8.68
N ASP A 142 12.60 10.16 -8.99
CA ASP A 142 11.54 10.01 -7.99
C ASP A 142 11.50 8.58 -7.46
N LEU A 143 11.59 7.61 -8.37
CA LEU A 143 11.52 6.19 -8.04
C LEU A 143 12.68 5.75 -7.14
N VAL A 144 13.91 6.17 -7.45
CA VAL A 144 15.09 5.88 -6.62
C VAL A 144 14.87 6.41 -5.19
N LYS A 145 14.50 7.68 -5.05
CA LYS A 145 14.26 8.28 -3.73
C LYS A 145 13.13 7.59 -2.96
N LEU A 146 12.05 7.23 -3.64
CA LEU A 146 10.92 6.55 -3.00
C LEU A 146 11.29 5.14 -2.54
N VAL A 147 12.00 4.39 -3.38
CA VAL A 147 12.44 3.03 -3.03
C VAL A 147 13.41 3.06 -1.86
N GLU A 148 14.46 3.88 -1.91
CA GLU A 148 15.42 4.03 -0.80
C GLU A 148 14.74 4.45 0.51
N TRP A 149 13.81 5.40 0.43
CA TRP A 149 13.10 5.88 1.62
C TRP A 149 12.15 4.83 2.20
N VAL A 150 11.41 4.09 1.37
CA VAL A 150 10.51 3.02 1.84
C VAL A 150 11.31 1.86 2.40
N ASP A 151 12.44 1.50 1.76
CA ASP A 151 13.33 0.44 2.26
C ASP A 151 13.89 0.80 3.64
N ALA A 152 14.42 2.01 3.82
CA ALA A 152 14.91 2.50 5.11
C ALA A 152 13.83 2.47 6.23
N LEU A 153 12.57 2.74 5.89
CA LEU A 153 11.46 2.57 6.82
C LEU A 153 11.20 1.11 7.15
N PHE A 154 11.25 0.24 6.14
CA PHE A 154 10.94 -1.17 6.26
C PHE A 154 11.98 -1.94 7.08
N ILE A 155 13.27 -1.67 6.88
CA ILE A 155 14.36 -2.31 7.64
C ILE A 155 14.58 -1.67 9.02
N GLY A 156 13.89 -0.60 9.35
CA GLY A 156 13.94 0.00 10.70
C GLY A 156 15.07 0.99 10.95
N ASP A 157 15.72 1.56 9.94
CA ASP A 157 16.81 2.54 10.07
C ASP A 157 16.50 3.71 11.02
N HIS A 158 15.23 4.05 11.13
CA HIS A 158 14.77 5.14 11.99
C HIS A 158 14.30 4.67 13.37
N CYS A 159 14.27 3.36 13.65
CA CYS A 159 13.64 2.80 14.84
C CYS A 159 14.51 3.00 16.11
N THR A 160 15.83 2.87 16.03
CA THR A 160 16.74 3.02 17.16
C THR A 160 16.67 4.41 17.83
N ARG A 161 16.41 5.47 17.06
CA ARG A 161 16.28 6.86 17.53
C ARG A 161 14.81 7.35 17.56
N CYS A 162 13.86 6.43 17.45
CA CYS A 162 12.44 6.79 17.39
C CYS A 162 11.92 7.12 18.78
N ARG A 163 11.35 8.33 18.97
CA ARG A 163 10.72 8.74 20.23
C ARG A 163 9.51 7.89 20.65
N LEU A 164 8.96 7.08 19.73
CA LEU A 164 7.85 6.18 20.00
C LEU A 164 8.30 4.73 20.21
N ARG A 165 9.63 4.44 20.20
CA ARG A 165 10.14 3.07 20.26
C ARG A 165 9.54 2.26 21.41
N ASP A 166 9.52 2.82 22.62
CA ASP A 166 9.04 2.12 23.84
C ASP A 166 7.52 1.82 23.81
N ARG A 167 6.79 2.45 22.93
CA ARG A 167 5.34 2.30 22.75
C ARG A 167 4.96 1.83 21.35
N CYS A 168 5.96 1.52 20.55
CA CYS A 168 5.74 1.00 19.20
C CYS A 168 5.26 -0.44 19.27
N PRO A 169 4.16 -0.81 18.60
CA PRO A 169 3.68 -2.19 18.61
C PRO A 169 4.58 -3.13 17.79
N ASP A 170 5.45 -2.58 16.93
CA ASP A 170 6.31 -3.31 16.00
C ASP A 170 7.68 -2.61 15.89
N PRO A 171 8.49 -2.59 16.99
CA PRO A 171 9.79 -1.95 17.00
C PRO A 171 10.82 -2.83 16.27
N LEU A 172 11.39 -2.31 15.18
CA LEU A 172 12.44 -2.97 14.43
C LEU A 172 13.83 -2.63 15.04
N ASP A 173 14.79 -3.56 14.94
CA ASP A 173 16.11 -3.34 15.51
C ASP A 173 17.06 -2.53 14.60
N GLY A 174 16.69 -2.36 13.33
CA GLY A 174 17.53 -1.71 12.33
C GLY A 174 18.82 -2.53 12.06
N GLU A 175 19.30 -2.55 10.86
CA GLU A 175 20.61 -3.10 10.53
C GLU A 175 21.74 -2.12 10.82
#